data_ef3e85174db56717d6e7ce27e7c66f2e
#
_entry.id   ef3e85174db56717d6e7ce27e7c66f2e
#
_cell.length_a   1.000
_cell.length_b   1.000
_cell.length_c   1.000
_cell.angle_alpha   90.00
_cell.angle_beta   90.00
_cell.angle_gamma   90.00
#
_symmetry.space_group_name_H-M   'P 1'
#
loop_
_entity.id
_entity.type
_entity.pdbx_description
1 polymer ?
#
loop_
_entity_poly.entity_id
_entity_poly.type
_entity_poly.pdbx_seq_one_letter_code
_entity_poly.pdbx_strand_id
1 'polypeptide(L)'
;MKAIARLGAAFAALLLLAGCNTTPAIPFDSGSAKEIKTIGILTPDMPTGPSAILASTVGQSFGLIGALVDAGMQSARESDLRNILSQGEFHAHDKLMTGVVASLEAQGYEIRRVAVTRTERGQFLKSYPSSNTENVDAYLDIVMLGYGYVAAGISSGTPYRPIAQTRVRLVSAKDSRVLMEDVIHYNRLNEGYETNNVTISPDPAYSFNDFAALERNPAKAVEGLEVAFVKSTEAIGSLLR
;
A
#
# COMPACT_ATOMS: atom_id res chain seq x y z
N MET A 1 -31.55 1.78 40.80
CA MET A 1 -31.88 1.75 39.37
C MET A 1 -31.33 2.91 38.54
N LYS A 2 -31.14 4.14 39.06
CA LYS A 2 -30.58 5.28 38.30
C LYS A 2 -29.07 5.20 37.96
N ALA A 3 -28.26 4.45 38.73
CA ALA A 3 -26.83 4.29 38.50
C ALA A 3 -26.52 3.31 37.36
N ILE A 4 -27.29 2.25 37.19
CA ILE A 4 -27.10 1.24 36.14
C ILE A 4 -27.43 1.81 34.75
N ALA A 5 -28.45 2.68 34.67
CA ALA A 5 -28.79 3.37 33.40
C ALA A 5 -27.72 4.34 32.91
N ARG A 6 -26.95 4.94 33.83
CA ARG A 6 -25.83 5.86 33.46
C ARG A 6 -24.59 5.13 32.97
N LEU A 7 -24.30 3.91 33.50
CA LEU A 7 -23.20 3.08 32.98
C LEU A 7 -23.51 2.53 31.58
N GLY A 8 -24.75 2.14 31.30
CA GLY A 8 -25.15 1.65 29.97
C GLY A 8 -25.04 2.72 28.88
N ALA A 9 -25.37 3.98 29.18
CA ALA A 9 -25.28 5.09 28.26
C ALA A 9 -23.81 5.46 27.95
N ALA A 10 -22.90 5.38 28.92
CA ALA A 10 -21.47 5.65 28.72
C ALA A 10 -20.80 4.55 27.87
N PHE A 11 -21.20 3.28 28.01
CA PHE A 11 -20.66 2.19 27.22
C PHE A 11 -21.16 2.21 25.75
N ALA A 12 -22.41 2.62 25.53
CA ALA A 12 -22.96 2.81 24.19
C ALA A 12 -22.30 3.98 23.43
N ALA A 13 -21.92 5.05 24.15
CA ALA A 13 -21.23 6.19 23.56
C ALA A 13 -19.77 5.85 23.15
N LEU A 14 -19.08 4.95 23.86
CA LEU A 14 -17.74 4.48 23.48
C LEU A 14 -17.74 3.60 22.22
N LEU A 15 -18.82 2.86 21.96
CA LEU A 15 -18.92 2.01 20.77
C LEU A 15 -19.15 2.82 19.48
N LEU A 16 -19.64 4.04 19.56
CA LEU A 16 -19.84 4.93 18.41
C LEU A 16 -18.56 5.62 17.93
N LEU A 17 -17.47 5.54 18.68
CA LEU A 17 -16.15 6.09 18.32
C LEU A 17 -15.25 5.12 17.55
N ALA A 18 -15.69 3.86 17.36
CA ALA A 18 -15.04 2.92 16.44
C ALA A 18 -15.47 3.21 14.99
N GLY A 19 -15.47 4.47 14.60
CA GLY A 19 -15.67 4.90 13.22
C GLY A 19 -14.55 4.33 12.35
N CYS A 20 -14.92 3.69 11.26
CA CYS A 20 -14.01 3.23 10.23
C CYS A 20 -13.00 4.33 9.89
N ASN A 21 -11.74 4.10 10.20
CA ASN A 21 -10.63 5.01 9.87
C ASN A 21 -10.33 4.91 8.36
N THR A 22 -11.30 5.27 7.51
CA THR A 22 -11.03 5.52 6.10
C THR A 22 -10.49 6.93 6.02
N THR A 23 -9.20 7.09 5.79
CA THR A 23 -8.63 8.41 5.50
C THR A 23 -9.19 8.83 4.14
N PRO A 24 -10.00 9.90 4.06
CA PRO A 24 -10.51 10.37 2.79
C PRO A 24 -9.36 10.87 1.92
N ALA A 25 -9.45 10.63 0.61
CA ALA A 25 -8.50 11.18 -0.34
C ALA A 25 -8.53 12.70 -0.32
N ILE A 26 -7.36 13.33 -0.40
CA ILE A 26 -7.20 14.77 -0.59
C ILE A 26 -6.71 14.95 -2.03
N PRO A 27 -7.56 15.42 -2.96
CA PRO A 27 -7.16 15.61 -4.34
C PRO A 27 -6.12 16.73 -4.47
N PHE A 28 -5.24 16.58 -5.45
CA PHE A 28 -4.25 17.61 -5.76
C PHE A 28 -4.92 18.82 -6.40
N ASP A 29 -4.69 20.00 -5.81
CA ASP A 29 -5.25 21.24 -6.33
C ASP A 29 -4.40 21.80 -7.49
N SER A 30 -5.05 22.06 -8.61
CA SER A 30 -4.40 22.61 -9.83
C SER A 30 -3.77 23.99 -9.61
N GLY A 31 -4.22 24.76 -8.61
CA GLY A 31 -3.59 26.01 -8.20
C GLY A 31 -2.22 25.79 -7.60
N SER A 32 -2.09 24.78 -6.74
CA SER A 32 -0.82 24.35 -6.14
C SER A 32 0.14 23.75 -7.16
N ALA A 33 -0.37 23.08 -8.20
CA ALA A 33 0.44 22.46 -9.25
C ALA A 33 1.39 23.43 -9.96
N LYS A 34 0.95 24.67 -10.16
CA LYS A 34 1.73 25.71 -10.86
C LYS A 34 2.96 26.19 -10.07
N GLU A 35 2.95 26.03 -8.77
CA GLU A 35 4.02 26.46 -7.85
C GLU A 35 5.05 25.35 -7.61
N ILE A 36 4.73 24.10 -7.92
CA ILE A 36 5.59 22.94 -7.66
C ILE A 36 6.31 22.57 -8.95
N LYS A 37 7.64 22.61 -8.92
CA LYS A 37 8.52 22.18 -10.00
C LYS A 37 9.44 21.05 -9.56
N THR A 38 9.94 21.14 -8.33
CA THR A 38 10.90 20.18 -7.78
C THR A 38 10.26 19.40 -6.64
N ILE A 39 10.19 18.08 -6.77
CA ILE A 39 9.65 17.17 -5.75
C ILE A 39 10.79 16.37 -5.10
N GLY A 40 10.86 16.47 -3.78
CA GLY A 40 11.71 15.60 -2.97
C GLY A 40 11.01 14.29 -2.64
N ILE A 41 11.42 13.17 -3.23
CA ILE A 41 10.93 11.85 -2.85
C ILE A 41 11.66 11.41 -1.60
N LEU A 42 10.91 11.26 -0.50
CA LEU A 42 11.45 10.77 0.76
C LEU A 42 11.73 9.27 0.68
N THR A 43 12.72 8.77 1.44
CA THR A 43 12.91 7.31 1.58
C THR A 43 11.57 6.66 1.92
N PRO A 44 11.02 5.77 1.05
CA PRO A 44 9.72 5.17 1.28
C PRO A 44 9.73 4.25 2.50
N ASP A 45 8.59 4.13 3.17
CA ASP A 45 8.38 3.07 4.15
C ASP A 45 7.97 1.78 3.40
N MET A 46 8.76 0.72 3.60
CA MET A 46 8.55 -0.55 2.91
C MET A 46 8.25 -1.67 3.91
N PRO A 47 7.36 -2.63 3.58
CA PRO A 47 7.21 -3.82 4.39
C PRO A 47 8.50 -4.65 4.39
N THR A 48 8.66 -5.51 5.39
CA THR A 48 9.86 -6.35 5.54
C THR A 48 10.01 -7.43 4.47
N GLY A 49 8.94 -7.72 3.76
CA GLY A 49 8.92 -8.74 2.70
C GLY A 49 7.56 -8.81 2.00
N PRO A 50 7.46 -9.67 0.99
CA PRO A 50 6.21 -9.91 0.29
C PRO A 50 5.22 -10.70 1.17
N SER A 51 3.93 -10.51 0.93
CA SER A 51 2.85 -11.27 1.55
C SER A 51 2.32 -12.36 0.61
N ALA A 52 2.02 -13.53 1.15
CA ALA A 52 1.38 -14.63 0.43
C ALA A 52 0.14 -15.10 1.20
N ILE A 53 -0.96 -14.34 1.05
CA ILE A 53 -2.15 -14.47 1.89
C ILE A 53 -3.19 -15.36 1.23
N LEU A 54 -3.69 -16.36 1.98
CA LEU A 54 -4.93 -17.05 1.68
C LEU A 54 -6.00 -16.54 2.65
N ALA A 55 -6.82 -15.61 2.21
CA ALA A 55 -7.95 -15.10 2.98
C ALA A 55 -9.12 -16.09 2.86
N SER A 56 -9.09 -17.17 3.66
CA SER A 56 -10.19 -18.10 3.79
C SER A 56 -10.86 -17.93 5.16
N THR A 57 -12.19 -18.01 5.18
CA THR A 57 -12.97 -18.02 6.44
C THR A 57 -12.85 -19.36 7.18
N VAL A 58 -12.23 -20.37 6.58
CA VAL A 58 -12.16 -21.74 7.10
C VAL A 58 -11.28 -21.81 8.35
N GLY A 59 -10.11 -21.18 8.34
CA GLY A 59 -9.20 -21.18 9.51
C GLY A 59 -9.80 -20.49 10.74
N GLN A 60 -10.61 -19.46 10.54
CA GLN A 60 -11.30 -18.74 11.62
C GLN A 60 -12.37 -19.61 12.30
N SER A 61 -12.92 -20.61 11.61
CA SER A 61 -13.95 -21.52 12.15
C SER A 61 -13.39 -22.55 13.14
N PHE A 62 -12.07 -22.80 13.14
CA PHE A 62 -11.40 -23.77 14.03
C PHE A 62 -10.74 -23.14 15.26
N GLY A 63 -10.98 -21.85 15.53
CA GLY A 63 -10.49 -21.16 16.71
C GLY A 63 -8.95 -20.99 16.74
N LEU A 64 -8.37 -20.94 17.95
CA LEU A 64 -6.94 -20.63 18.15
C LEU A 64 -5.99 -21.61 17.46
N ILE A 65 -6.35 -22.92 17.41
CA ILE A 65 -5.53 -23.94 16.77
C ILE A 65 -5.52 -23.76 15.25
N GLY A 66 -6.68 -23.48 14.65
CA GLY A 66 -6.77 -23.18 13.21
C GLY A 66 -5.98 -21.94 12.81
N ALA A 67 -6.05 -20.89 13.62
CA ALA A 67 -5.30 -19.67 13.40
C ALA A 67 -3.76 -19.86 13.47
N LEU A 68 -3.27 -20.73 14.35
CA LEU A 68 -1.84 -21.04 14.46
C LEU A 68 -1.34 -21.87 13.26
N VAL A 69 -2.13 -22.81 12.79
CA VAL A 69 -1.79 -23.61 11.59
C VAL A 69 -1.78 -22.73 10.35
N ASP A 70 -2.78 -21.85 10.19
CA ASP A 70 -2.84 -20.90 9.09
C ASP A 70 -1.65 -19.93 9.10
N ALA A 71 -1.24 -19.44 10.27
CA ALA A 71 -0.07 -18.57 10.42
C ALA A 71 1.23 -19.25 10.00
N GLY A 72 1.41 -20.54 10.36
CA GLY A 72 2.57 -21.34 9.96
C GLY A 72 2.64 -21.56 8.45
N MET A 73 1.52 -21.91 7.83
CA MET A 73 1.42 -22.07 6.38
C MET A 73 1.61 -20.76 5.63
N GLN A 74 1.10 -19.65 6.16
CA GLN A 74 1.32 -18.34 5.58
C GLN A 74 2.80 -17.95 5.61
N SER A 75 3.47 -18.14 6.74
CA SER A 75 4.91 -17.85 6.89
C SER A 75 5.77 -18.66 5.91
N ALA A 76 5.43 -19.94 5.68
CA ALA A 76 6.10 -20.76 4.68
C ALA A 76 5.92 -20.20 3.27
N ARG A 77 4.68 -19.90 2.85
CA ARG A 77 4.40 -19.30 1.53
C ARG A 77 5.10 -17.95 1.33
N GLU A 78 5.15 -17.12 2.36
CA GLU A 78 5.86 -15.83 2.32
C GLU A 78 7.37 -16.02 2.15
N SER A 79 7.94 -17.06 2.79
CA SER A 79 9.33 -17.45 2.60
C SER A 79 9.62 -17.93 1.18
N ASP A 80 8.74 -18.79 0.63
CA ASP A 80 8.87 -19.30 -0.72
C ASP A 80 8.71 -18.19 -1.76
N LEU A 81 7.73 -17.30 -1.58
CA LEU A 81 7.57 -16.14 -2.44
C LEU A 81 8.80 -15.21 -2.38
N ARG A 82 9.38 -15.00 -1.20
CA ARG A 82 10.61 -14.23 -1.05
C ARG A 82 11.77 -14.85 -1.84
N ASN A 83 11.91 -16.18 -1.79
CA ASN A 83 12.92 -16.88 -2.56
C ASN A 83 12.71 -16.74 -4.06
N ILE A 84 11.48 -16.87 -4.54
CA ILE A 84 11.11 -16.64 -5.95
C ILE A 84 11.51 -15.24 -6.40
N LEU A 85 11.14 -14.22 -5.63
CA LEU A 85 11.45 -12.82 -5.95
C LEU A 85 12.95 -12.53 -5.92
N SER A 86 13.67 -13.12 -4.95
CA SER A 86 15.13 -12.98 -4.86
C SER A 86 15.83 -13.62 -6.07
N GLN A 87 15.42 -14.82 -6.48
CA GLN A 87 15.97 -15.49 -7.67
C GLN A 87 15.64 -14.74 -8.98
N GLY A 88 14.49 -14.07 -9.03
CA GLY A 88 14.08 -13.23 -10.14
C GLY A 88 14.60 -11.80 -10.07
N GLU A 89 15.52 -11.50 -9.16
CA GLU A 89 16.13 -10.16 -8.96
C GLU A 89 15.08 -9.04 -8.77
N PHE A 90 13.94 -9.39 -8.13
CA PHE A 90 12.90 -8.42 -7.84
C PHE A 90 13.21 -7.66 -6.54
N HIS A 91 13.72 -6.46 -6.68
CA HIS A 91 14.01 -5.54 -5.57
C HIS A 91 12.88 -4.51 -5.44
N ALA A 92 11.91 -4.79 -4.56
CA ALA A 92 10.69 -3.98 -4.42
C ALA A 92 10.94 -2.48 -4.20
N HIS A 93 11.91 -2.13 -3.34
CA HIS A 93 12.30 -0.74 -3.11
C HIS A 93 12.75 -0.06 -4.40
N ASP A 94 13.61 -0.69 -5.17
CA ASP A 94 14.19 -0.10 -6.39
C ASP A 94 13.15 -0.01 -7.50
N LYS A 95 12.27 -1.03 -7.63
CA LYS A 95 11.14 -1.00 -8.58
C LYS A 95 10.19 0.17 -8.26
N LEU A 96 9.83 0.35 -6.97
CA LEU A 96 9.01 1.47 -6.54
C LEU A 96 9.68 2.82 -6.86
N MET A 97 10.91 3.00 -6.41
CA MET A 97 11.62 4.27 -6.57
C MET A 97 11.84 4.62 -8.04
N THR A 98 12.26 3.66 -8.86
CA THR A 98 12.46 3.88 -10.30
C THR A 98 11.16 4.23 -11.00
N GLY A 99 10.07 3.50 -10.70
CA GLY A 99 8.77 3.76 -11.30
C GLY A 99 8.19 5.12 -10.90
N VAL A 100 8.31 5.50 -9.63
CA VAL A 100 7.83 6.81 -9.15
C VAL A 100 8.61 7.95 -9.80
N VAL A 101 9.95 7.86 -9.84
CA VAL A 101 10.80 8.87 -10.50
C VAL A 101 10.37 9.02 -11.95
N ALA A 102 10.33 7.93 -12.72
CA ALA A 102 9.95 7.97 -14.12
C ALA A 102 8.54 8.55 -14.34
N SER A 103 7.59 8.18 -13.48
CA SER A 103 6.21 8.67 -13.58
C SER A 103 6.08 10.17 -13.32
N LEU A 104 6.84 10.71 -12.36
CA LEU A 104 6.83 12.13 -12.03
C LEU A 104 7.61 12.97 -13.05
N GLU A 105 8.75 12.48 -13.52
CA GLU A 105 9.52 13.14 -14.60
C GLU A 105 8.69 13.23 -15.88
N ALA A 106 7.89 12.21 -16.19
CA ALA A 106 6.95 12.24 -17.31
C ALA A 106 5.83 13.30 -17.16
N GLN A 107 5.56 13.78 -15.92
CA GLN A 107 4.66 14.92 -15.65
C GLN A 107 5.40 16.28 -15.70
N GLY A 108 6.73 16.28 -15.89
CA GLY A 108 7.56 17.48 -15.99
C GLY A 108 8.14 17.97 -14.65
N TYR A 109 8.10 17.15 -13.60
CA TYR A 109 8.71 17.50 -12.32
C TYR A 109 10.21 17.20 -12.32
N GLU A 110 10.99 18.05 -11.68
CA GLU A 110 12.37 17.75 -11.28
C GLU A 110 12.35 16.93 -10.00
N ILE A 111 13.13 15.84 -9.96
CA ILE A 111 13.09 14.89 -8.84
C ILE A 111 14.39 14.92 -8.06
N ARG A 112 14.27 14.98 -6.74
CA ARG A 112 15.34 14.80 -5.77
C ARG A 112 15.02 13.65 -4.84
N ARG A 113 16.03 12.84 -4.49
CA ARG A 113 15.88 11.79 -3.48
C ARG A 113 16.34 12.36 -2.14
N VAL A 114 15.47 12.29 -1.14
CA VAL A 114 15.70 12.83 0.19
C VAL A 114 15.71 11.70 1.20
N ALA A 115 16.87 11.46 1.82
CA ALA A 115 17.04 10.44 2.84
C ALA A 115 16.36 10.88 4.14
N VAL A 116 15.50 10.03 4.70
CA VAL A 116 14.85 10.26 5.99
C VAL A 116 14.88 8.99 6.84
N THR A 117 14.92 9.19 8.15
CA THR A 117 14.78 8.11 9.13
C THR A 117 13.32 8.00 9.58
N ARG A 118 12.75 6.81 9.52
CA ARG A 118 11.39 6.54 9.98
C ARG A 118 11.40 5.85 11.33
N THR A 119 10.65 6.37 12.27
CA THR A 119 10.51 5.82 13.62
C THR A 119 9.31 4.88 13.75
N GLU A 120 8.30 5.05 12.91
CA GLU A 120 7.06 4.26 12.90
C GLU A 120 6.84 3.67 11.51
N ARG A 121 6.46 2.40 11.43
CA ARG A 121 6.10 1.72 10.18
C ARG A 121 4.64 1.92 9.83
N GLY A 122 4.34 1.90 8.54
CA GLY A 122 2.99 2.04 8.02
C GLY A 122 2.40 3.44 8.19
N GLN A 123 3.23 4.43 8.57
CA GLN A 123 2.79 5.79 8.83
C GLN A 123 3.59 6.82 8.03
N PHE A 124 2.90 7.88 7.64
CA PHE A 124 3.57 9.07 7.11
C PHE A 124 4.43 9.74 8.19
N LEU A 125 5.43 10.50 7.76
CA LEU A 125 6.25 11.27 8.68
C LEU A 125 5.38 12.28 9.45
N LYS A 126 5.69 12.47 10.73
CA LYS A 126 5.05 13.49 11.59
C LYS A 126 5.58 14.89 11.33
N SER A 127 6.81 15.00 10.81
CA SER A 127 7.45 16.25 10.43
C SER A 127 8.34 16.05 9.21
N TYR A 128 8.43 17.05 8.37
CA TYR A 128 9.17 17.01 7.12
C TYR A 128 10.44 17.86 7.21
N PRO A 129 11.49 17.56 6.40
CA PRO A 129 12.69 18.36 6.38
C PRO A 129 12.40 19.83 6.04
N SER A 130 13.27 20.75 6.44
CA SER A 130 13.15 22.16 6.07
C SER A 130 13.42 22.35 4.58
N SER A 131 12.61 23.15 3.90
CA SER A 131 12.77 23.49 2.47
C SER A 131 14.16 24.06 2.13
N ASN A 132 14.74 24.79 3.07
CA ASN A 132 16.05 25.42 2.88
C ASN A 132 17.21 24.42 2.78
N THR A 133 17.03 23.22 3.29
CA THR A 133 18.06 22.17 3.31
C THR A 133 18.10 21.41 1.98
N GLU A 134 16.93 21.09 1.41
CA GLU A 134 16.79 20.17 0.28
C GLU A 134 16.53 20.89 -1.05
N ASN A 135 16.18 22.17 -1.02
CA ASN A 135 15.84 22.99 -2.19
C ASN A 135 14.79 22.30 -3.08
N VAL A 136 13.65 21.96 -2.49
CA VAL A 136 12.49 21.36 -3.14
C VAL A 136 11.22 22.17 -2.80
N ASP A 137 10.21 22.09 -3.67
CA ASP A 137 8.95 22.79 -3.49
C ASP A 137 7.97 21.94 -2.66
N ALA A 138 8.05 20.62 -2.82
CA ALA A 138 7.20 19.69 -2.09
C ALA A 138 7.93 18.38 -1.79
N TYR A 139 7.46 17.65 -0.78
CA TYR A 139 7.90 16.31 -0.43
C TYR A 139 6.83 15.28 -0.76
N LEU A 140 7.21 14.23 -1.48
CA LEU A 140 6.39 13.05 -1.69
C LEU A 140 6.77 11.99 -0.64
N ASP A 141 5.83 11.72 0.25
CA ASP A 141 5.93 10.70 1.28
C ASP A 141 5.16 9.46 0.84
N ILE A 142 5.86 8.32 0.77
CA ILE A 142 5.33 7.06 0.26
C ILE A 142 5.42 5.99 1.35
N VAL A 143 4.30 5.33 1.60
CA VAL A 143 4.18 4.22 2.55
C VAL A 143 3.58 3.04 1.81
N MET A 144 4.40 2.02 1.51
CA MET A 144 3.91 0.77 0.97
C MET A 144 3.42 -0.12 2.11
N LEU A 145 2.10 -0.33 2.18
CA LEU A 145 1.47 -1.13 3.23
C LEU A 145 1.66 -2.62 3.01
N GLY A 146 1.75 -3.05 1.75
CA GLY A 146 1.98 -4.45 1.40
C GLY A 146 2.09 -4.65 -0.10
N TYR A 147 2.78 -5.72 -0.47
CA TYR A 147 2.85 -6.26 -1.84
C TYR A 147 3.02 -7.77 -1.79
N GLY A 148 2.66 -8.45 -2.85
CA GLY A 148 2.77 -9.91 -2.94
C GLY A 148 1.63 -10.53 -3.69
N TYR A 149 1.17 -11.69 -3.22
CA TYR A 149 0.08 -12.44 -3.81
C TYR A 149 -1.01 -12.75 -2.78
N VAL A 150 -2.27 -12.65 -3.22
CA VAL A 150 -3.41 -12.95 -2.36
C VAL A 150 -4.44 -13.78 -3.09
N ALA A 151 -4.95 -14.80 -2.43
CA ALA A 151 -6.17 -15.50 -2.80
C ALA A 151 -7.25 -15.13 -1.78
N ALA A 152 -8.18 -14.25 -2.18
CA ALA A 152 -9.29 -13.82 -1.33
C ALA A 152 -10.58 -14.45 -1.85
N GLY A 153 -11.20 -15.33 -1.04
CA GLY A 153 -12.45 -16.00 -1.40
C GLY A 153 -12.82 -17.12 -0.47
N ILE A 154 -14.09 -17.53 -0.53
CA ILE A 154 -14.68 -18.54 0.35
C ILE A 154 -14.44 -19.97 -0.18
N SER A 155 -14.06 -20.10 -1.46
CA SER A 155 -13.89 -21.41 -2.11
C SER A 155 -12.42 -21.79 -2.28
N SER A 156 -12.17 -23.10 -2.26
CA SER A 156 -10.85 -23.68 -2.54
C SER A 156 -10.29 -23.41 -3.94
N GLY A 157 -11.04 -22.74 -4.80
CA GLY A 157 -10.65 -22.39 -6.17
C GLY A 157 -10.36 -20.91 -6.38
N THR A 158 -10.21 -20.11 -5.32
CA THR A 158 -9.90 -18.69 -5.48
C THR A 158 -8.43 -18.52 -5.89
N PRO A 159 -8.16 -17.91 -7.05
CA PRO A 159 -6.81 -17.78 -7.57
C PRO A 159 -5.98 -16.78 -6.77
N TYR A 160 -4.68 -17.05 -6.64
CA TYR A 160 -3.70 -16.07 -6.20
C TYR A 160 -3.50 -15.00 -7.28
N ARG A 161 -3.62 -13.75 -6.89
CA ARG A 161 -3.43 -12.59 -7.76
C ARG A 161 -2.43 -11.62 -7.12
N PRO A 162 -1.63 -10.90 -7.93
CA PRO A 162 -0.70 -9.91 -7.38
C PRO A 162 -1.47 -8.77 -6.70
N ILE A 163 -0.91 -8.26 -5.60
CA ILE A 163 -1.39 -7.08 -4.89
C ILE A 163 -0.26 -6.09 -4.67
N ALA A 164 -0.60 -4.81 -4.65
CA ALA A 164 0.23 -3.75 -4.10
C ALA A 164 -0.69 -2.69 -3.49
N GLN A 165 -0.39 -2.28 -2.27
CA GLN A 165 -1.14 -1.24 -1.57
C GLN A 165 -0.17 -0.16 -1.10
N THR A 166 -0.38 1.06 -1.58
CA THR A 166 0.53 2.17 -1.35
C THR A 166 -0.25 3.41 -0.92
N ARG A 167 0.12 4.00 0.19
CA ARG A 167 -0.34 5.34 0.60
C ARG A 167 0.65 6.37 0.11
N VAL A 168 0.15 7.48 -0.39
CA VAL A 168 0.97 8.58 -0.89
C VAL A 168 0.45 9.90 -0.35
N ARG A 169 1.39 10.78 0.03
CA ARG A 169 1.09 12.13 0.49
C ARG A 169 2.08 13.11 -0.10
N LEU A 170 1.59 14.17 -0.73
CA LEU A 170 2.40 15.31 -1.15
C LEU A 170 2.24 16.42 -0.12
N VAL A 171 3.36 16.97 0.34
CA VAL A 171 3.39 18.02 1.37
C VAL A 171 4.22 19.19 0.89
N SER A 172 3.70 20.40 1.02
CA SER A 172 4.44 21.64 0.73
C SER A 172 5.70 21.74 1.60
N ALA A 173 6.85 21.94 0.97
CA ALA A 173 8.11 22.12 1.69
C ALA A 173 8.16 23.48 2.43
N LYS A 174 7.33 24.45 2.01
CA LYS A 174 7.28 25.81 2.57
C LYS A 174 6.59 25.87 3.93
N ASP A 175 5.46 25.18 4.07
CA ASP A 175 4.56 25.33 5.23
C ASP A 175 4.04 24.00 5.78
N SER A 176 4.52 22.87 5.26
CA SER A 176 4.12 21.50 5.64
C SER A 176 2.62 21.21 5.45
N ARG A 177 1.91 22.00 4.64
CA ARG A 177 0.52 21.74 4.28
C ARG A 177 0.42 20.53 3.39
N VAL A 178 -0.53 19.64 3.66
CA VAL A 178 -0.85 18.50 2.80
C VAL A 178 -1.51 19.04 1.52
N LEU A 179 -0.92 18.75 0.38
CA LEU A 179 -1.36 19.16 -0.94
C LEU A 179 -2.14 18.06 -1.66
N MET A 180 -1.83 16.81 -1.36
CA MET A 180 -2.51 15.62 -1.87
C MET A 180 -2.30 14.48 -0.90
N GLU A 181 -3.30 13.63 -0.74
CA GLU A 181 -3.19 12.34 -0.07
C GLU A 181 -4.13 11.34 -0.71
N ASP A 182 -3.63 10.13 -0.99
CA ASP A 182 -4.44 9.05 -1.54
C ASP A 182 -3.90 7.67 -1.15
N VAL A 183 -4.70 6.64 -1.39
CA VAL A 183 -4.32 5.24 -1.28
C VAL A 183 -4.54 4.56 -2.63
N ILE A 184 -3.49 3.94 -3.13
CA ILE A 184 -3.52 3.20 -4.38
C ILE A 184 -3.60 1.71 -4.08
N HIS A 185 -4.63 1.07 -4.57
CA HIS A 185 -4.87 -0.36 -4.45
C HIS A 185 -4.74 -1.02 -5.82
N TYR A 186 -3.66 -1.75 -6.06
CA TYR A 186 -3.64 -2.73 -7.12
C TYR A 186 -4.21 -4.03 -6.58
N ASN A 187 -5.34 -4.49 -7.12
CA ASN A 187 -6.12 -5.63 -6.64
C ASN A 187 -6.71 -5.40 -5.24
N ARG A 188 -7.75 -4.57 -5.17
CA ARG A 188 -8.47 -4.32 -3.91
C ARG A 188 -9.25 -5.57 -3.48
N LEU A 189 -9.07 -6.01 -2.23
CA LEU A 189 -9.69 -7.23 -1.70
C LEU A 189 -11.13 -7.03 -1.19
N ASN A 190 -11.47 -5.83 -0.78
CA ASN A 190 -12.79 -5.51 -0.21
C ASN A 190 -13.55 -4.56 -1.13
N GLU A 191 -14.48 -5.08 -1.91
CA GLU A 191 -15.32 -4.30 -2.84
C GLU A 191 -16.46 -3.53 -2.14
N GLY A 192 -16.70 -3.76 -0.85
CA GLY A 192 -17.89 -3.28 -0.13
C GLY A 192 -17.84 -1.84 0.40
N TYR A 193 -16.74 -1.13 0.32
CA TYR A 193 -16.63 0.25 0.78
C TYR A 193 -16.28 1.15 -0.39
N GLU A 194 -17.22 2.02 -0.76
CA GLU A 194 -16.92 3.13 -1.67
C GLU A 194 -15.93 4.06 -0.99
N THR A 195 -14.70 4.04 -1.47
CA THR A 195 -13.67 5.03 -1.13
C THR A 195 -13.29 5.73 -2.41
N ASN A 196 -13.04 7.04 -2.35
CA ASN A 196 -12.51 7.80 -3.49
C ASN A 196 -11.05 7.44 -3.82
N ASN A 197 -10.53 6.35 -3.26
CA ASN A 197 -9.16 5.90 -3.45
C ASN A 197 -8.97 5.25 -4.82
N VAL A 198 -7.78 5.36 -5.37
CA VAL A 198 -7.42 4.76 -6.65
C VAL A 198 -7.43 3.24 -6.54
N THR A 199 -8.25 2.59 -7.36
CA THR A 199 -8.32 1.12 -7.45
C THR A 199 -7.99 0.67 -8.87
N ILE A 200 -7.04 -0.26 -8.98
CA ILE A 200 -6.56 -0.83 -10.24
C ILE A 200 -6.88 -2.33 -10.21
N SER A 201 -7.60 -2.80 -11.22
CA SER A 201 -7.90 -4.22 -11.36
C SER A 201 -6.63 -5.00 -11.73
N PRO A 202 -6.40 -6.18 -11.12
CA PRO A 202 -5.26 -7.01 -11.45
C PRO A 202 -5.39 -7.58 -12.87
N ASP A 203 -4.26 -7.71 -13.57
CA ASP A 203 -4.22 -8.36 -14.85
C ASP A 203 -4.48 -9.87 -14.68
N PRO A 204 -5.53 -10.42 -15.33
CA PRO A 204 -5.87 -11.84 -15.22
C PRO A 204 -4.75 -12.79 -15.68
N ALA A 205 -3.85 -12.31 -16.55
CA ALA A 205 -2.70 -13.09 -17.02
C ALA A 205 -1.83 -13.59 -15.88
N TYR A 206 -1.75 -12.84 -14.76
CA TYR A 206 -0.92 -13.16 -13.59
C TYR A 206 -1.70 -13.81 -12.44
N SER A 207 -2.81 -14.48 -12.76
CA SER A 207 -3.55 -15.31 -11.81
C SER A 207 -3.00 -16.73 -11.76
N PHE A 208 -2.98 -17.33 -10.55
CA PHE A 208 -2.56 -18.71 -10.30
C PHE A 208 -3.64 -19.43 -9.51
N ASN A 209 -4.06 -20.62 -9.96
CA ASN A 209 -5.15 -21.36 -9.35
C ASN A 209 -4.89 -21.74 -7.87
N ASP A 210 -3.62 -21.94 -7.53
CA ASP A 210 -3.14 -22.24 -6.18
C ASP A 210 -1.70 -21.75 -6.00
N PHE A 211 -1.18 -21.82 -4.78
CA PHE A 211 0.18 -21.37 -4.49
C PHE A 211 1.23 -22.26 -5.17
N ALA A 212 1.00 -23.57 -5.27
CA ALA A 212 1.89 -24.47 -5.98
C ALA A 212 1.99 -24.15 -7.49
N ALA A 213 0.91 -23.65 -8.10
CA ALA A 213 0.96 -23.16 -9.48
C ALA A 213 1.83 -21.88 -9.62
N LEU A 214 1.82 -21.02 -8.60
CA LEU A 214 2.70 -19.85 -8.53
C LEU A 214 4.17 -20.29 -8.41
N GLU A 215 4.49 -21.22 -7.53
CA GLU A 215 5.85 -21.77 -7.35
C GLU A 215 6.41 -22.42 -8.62
N ARG A 216 5.55 -23.12 -9.38
CA ARG A 216 5.95 -23.73 -10.67
C ARG A 216 6.19 -22.72 -11.79
N ASN A 217 5.79 -21.46 -11.61
CA ASN A 217 5.90 -20.40 -12.61
C ASN A 217 6.55 -19.13 -12.04
N PRO A 218 7.78 -19.23 -11.52
CA PRO A 218 8.43 -18.15 -10.79
C PRO A 218 8.61 -16.87 -11.64
N ALA A 219 9.00 -17.02 -12.91
CA ALA A 219 9.17 -15.88 -13.81
C ALA A 219 7.86 -15.09 -13.98
N LYS A 220 6.73 -15.79 -14.18
CA LYS A 220 5.42 -15.18 -14.28
C LYS A 220 4.97 -14.52 -12.97
N ALA A 221 5.37 -15.08 -11.82
CA ALA A 221 5.08 -14.48 -10.52
C ALA A 221 5.87 -13.18 -10.31
N VAL A 222 7.11 -13.13 -10.75
CA VAL A 222 7.92 -11.89 -10.74
C VAL A 222 7.30 -10.84 -11.64
N GLU A 223 7.00 -11.19 -12.91
CA GLU A 223 6.39 -10.30 -13.89
C GLU A 223 5.04 -9.72 -13.41
N GLY A 224 4.20 -10.53 -12.77
CA GLY A 224 2.93 -10.06 -12.21
C GLY A 224 3.09 -8.98 -11.14
N LEU A 225 4.13 -9.08 -10.30
CA LEU A 225 4.45 -8.02 -9.34
C LEU A 225 5.10 -6.80 -10.02
N GLU A 226 5.91 -6.99 -11.05
CA GLU A 226 6.43 -5.87 -11.84
C GLU A 226 5.31 -5.04 -12.45
N VAL A 227 4.31 -5.71 -13.05
CA VAL A 227 3.11 -5.04 -13.58
C VAL A 227 2.35 -4.31 -12.48
N ALA A 228 2.17 -4.92 -11.31
CA ALA A 228 1.51 -4.28 -10.18
C ALA A 228 2.23 -3.01 -9.73
N PHE A 229 3.56 -3.03 -9.66
CA PHE A 229 4.38 -1.88 -9.28
C PHE A 229 4.34 -0.78 -10.36
N VAL A 230 4.49 -1.14 -11.63
CA VAL A 230 4.40 -0.17 -12.74
C VAL A 230 3.04 0.54 -12.71
N LYS A 231 1.94 -0.20 -12.62
CA LYS A 231 0.60 0.39 -12.57
C LYS A 231 0.36 1.27 -11.33
N SER A 232 0.90 0.86 -10.19
CA SER A 232 0.81 1.67 -8.96
C SER A 232 1.61 2.97 -9.09
N THR A 233 2.81 2.93 -9.66
CA THR A 233 3.65 4.13 -9.84
C THR A 233 3.14 5.07 -10.93
N GLU A 234 2.55 4.55 -12.01
CA GLU A 234 1.82 5.35 -13.01
C GLU A 234 0.63 6.08 -12.36
N ALA A 235 -0.10 5.41 -11.46
CA ALA A 235 -1.20 6.03 -10.73
C ALA A 235 -0.70 7.17 -9.81
N ILE A 236 0.44 7.00 -9.13
CA ILE A 236 1.06 8.08 -8.33
C ILE A 236 1.30 9.33 -9.18
N GLY A 237 1.92 9.19 -10.35
CA GLY A 237 2.14 10.32 -11.26
C GLY A 237 0.83 10.95 -11.75
N SER A 238 -0.19 10.13 -11.98
CA SER A 238 -1.51 10.62 -12.44
C SER A 238 -2.25 11.45 -11.39
N LEU A 239 -2.00 11.22 -10.10
CA LEU A 239 -2.57 12.03 -9.01
C LEU A 239 -2.03 13.47 -8.95
N LEU A 240 -0.92 13.75 -9.62
CA LEU A 240 -0.23 15.05 -9.60
C LEU A 240 -0.38 15.83 -10.92
N ARG A 241 -1.49 15.63 -11.61
CA ARG A 241 -1.84 16.35 -12.86
C ARG A 241 -2.76 17.53 -12.61
#